data_595733ab204255269add3cf595b7681c
#
_entry.id   595733ab204255269add3cf595b7681c
#
_cell.length_a   1.000
_cell.length_b   1.000
_cell.length_c   1.000
_cell.angle_alpha   90.00
_cell.angle_beta   90.00
_cell.angle_gamma   90.00
#
_symmetry.space_group_name_H-M   'P 1'
#
loop_
_entity.id
_entity.type
_entity.pdbx_description
1 polymer ?
#
loop_
_entity_poly.entity_id
_entity_poly.type
_entity_poly.pdbx_seq_one_letter_code
_entity_poly.pdbx_strand_id
1 'polypeptide(L)'
;MTQSTQPDNKCNICPRRCNIDRTHNKGYCLMNDKIMAARAALHMWEEPCISGERGSGAIFFSGCTLRCVFCQNHDIASAKVGKELSVDELSDVMLRLQDNKADNINLVTPTHFTIPIIKAIEKARNKGLRIPVVYLSLIHISEPTR
;
A
#
# COMPACT_ATOMS: atom_id res chain seq x y z
N MET A 1 17.32 -7.20 -18.70
CA MET A 1 17.01 -6.47 -17.42
C MET A 1 17.16 -4.99 -17.67
N THR A 2 16.15 -4.36 -18.19
CA THR A 2 16.16 -2.94 -18.52
C THR A 2 15.69 -2.17 -17.29
N GLN A 3 16.64 -1.51 -16.63
CA GLN A 3 16.32 -0.43 -15.68
C GLN A 3 15.60 0.65 -16.48
N SER A 4 14.30 0.82 -16.27
CA SER A 4 13.60 2.00 -16.74
C SER A 4 14.00 3.17 -15.83
N THR A 5 15.10 3.80 -16.18
CA THR A 5 15.42 5.16 -15.75
C THR A 5 14.31 6.05 -16.31
N GLN A 6 13.36 6.44 -15.46
CA GLN A 6 12.43 7.51 -15.81
C GLN A 6 13.22 8.82 -15.78
N PRO A 7 13.49 9.46 -16.92
CA PRO A 7 14.23 10.73 -16.96
C PRO A 7 13.42 11.93 -16.50
N ASP A 8 12.12 11.79 -16.32
CA ASP A 8 11.22 12.83 -15.82
C ASP A 8 10.57 12.34 -14.53
N ASN A 9 10.69 13.09 -13.44
CA ASN A 9 10.06 12.84 -12.12
C ASN A 9 8.50 12.78 -12.17
N LYS A 10 7.94 12.40 -13.32
CA LYS A 10 6.51 12.41 -13.58
C LYS A 10 5.85 11.10 -13.14
N CYS A 11 4.86 11.21 -12.26
CA CYS A 11 4.15 10.06 -11.70
C CYS A 11 3.27 9.35 -12.73
N ASN A 12 3.66 8.10 -13.06
CA ASN A 12 2.92 7.17 -13.93
C ASN A 12 2.72 5.79 -13.26
N ILE A 13 2.72 5.74 -11.92
CA ILE A 13 2.67 4.48 -11.15
C ILE A 13 1.31 3.79 -11.29
N CYS A 14 0.23 4.54 -11.47
CA CYS A 14 -1.12 4.00 -11.57
C CYS A 14 -1.83 4.50 -12.85
N PRO A 15 -2.97 3.90 -13.22
CA PRO A 15 -3.72 4.29 -14.43
C PRO A 15 -4.15 5.76 -14.50
N ARG A 16 -4.12 6.49 -13.38
CA ARG A 16 -4.41 7.93 -13.36
C ARG A 16 -3.38 8.76 -14.12
N ARG A 17 -2.13 8.29 -14.23
CA ARG A 17 -1.05 8.93 -14.98
C ARG A 17 -1.01 10.44 -14.77
N CYS A 18 -0.89 10.87 -13.51
CA CYS A 18 -0.99 12.28 -13.14
C CYS A 18 0.10 13.16 -13.75
N ASN A 19 1.22 12.56 -14.20
CA ASN A 19 2.36 13.27 -14.83
C ASN A 19 2.90 14.44 -13.99
N ILE A 20 2.79 14.36 -12.67
CA ILE A 20 3.31 15.36 -11.74
C ILE A 20 4.58 14.87 -11.07
N ASP A 21 5.39 15.80 -10.61
CA ASP A 21 6.49 15.51 -9.70
C ASP A 21 5.95 15.35 -8.27
N ARG A 22 5.93 14.10 -7.78
CA ARG A 22 5.43 13.76 -6.44
C ARG A 22 6.39 14.11 -5.32
N THR A 23 7.62 14.49 -5.60
CA THR A 23 8.55 14.98 -4.56
C THR A 23 8.11 16.32 -3.99
N HIS A 24 7.43 17.13 -4.81
CA HIS A 24 6.97 18.47 -4.45
C HIS A 24 5.44 18.62 -4.47
N ASN A 25 4.73 17.73 -5.15
CA ASN A 25 3.29 17.82 -5.35
C ASN A 25 2.56 16.56 -4.93
N LYS A 26 1.25 16.65 -4.78
CA LYS A 26 0.36 15.51 -4.53
C LYS A 26 -0.36 15.10 -5.80
N GLY A 27 -0.43 13.80 -6.08
CA GLY A 27 -1.19 13.25 -7.19
C GLY A 27 -2.69 13.23 -6.94
N TYR A 28 -3.44 12.67 -7.91
CA TYR A 28 -4.89 12.44 -7.74
C TYR A 28 -5.21 11.64 -6.46
N CYS A 29 -4.30 10.74 -6.06
CA CYS A 29 -4.40 9.98 -4.81
C CYS A 29 -4.25 10.83 -3.55
N LEU A 30 -3.99 12.14 -3.66
CA LEU A 30 -3.72 13.09 -2.58
C LEU A 30 -2.40 12.86 -1.83
N MET A 31 -1.51 12.02 -2.39
CA MET A 31 -0.24 11.65 -1.80
C MET A 31 0.95 12.13 -2.63
N ASN A 32 2.04 12.43 -1.92
CA ASN A 32 3.37 12.63 -2.48
C ASN A 32 4.10 11.27 -2.62
N ASP A 33 5.41 11.27 -2.75
CA ASP A 33 6.24 10.07 -2.88
C ASP A 33 6.53 9.34 -1.57
N LYS A 34 6.22 9.97 -0.42
CA LYS A 34 6.47 9.39 0.91
C LYS A 34 5.33 8.46 1.32
N ILE A 35 5.70 7.28 1.83
CA ILE A 35 4.72 6.30 2.32
C ILE A 35 3.95 6.91 3.48
N MET A 36 2.62 6.84 3.41
CA MET A 36 1.76 7.20 4.53
C MET A 36 0.78 6.07 4.81
N ALA A 37 0.79 5.55 6.03
CA ALA A 37 -0.13 4.52 6.49
C ALA A 37 -1.00 5.05 7.63
N ALA A 38 -2.30 4.78 7.53
CA ALA A 38 -3.29 5.21 8.52
C ALA A 38 -3.46 4.20 9.64
N ARG A 39 -3.30 2.91 9.34
CA ARG A 39 -3.50 1.83 10.30
C ARG A 39 -2.67 0.62 9.92
N ALA A 40 -2.13 -0.07 10.93
CA ALA A 40 -1.55 -1.39 10.79
C ALA A 40 -1.96 -2.24 12.00
N ALA A 41 -2.78 -3.27 11.78
CA ALA A 41 -3.31 -4.13 12.85
C ALA A 41 -3.78 -5.47 12.29
N LEU A 42 -3.98 -6.45 13.20
CA LEU A 42 -4.72 -7.66 12.87
C LEU A 42 -6.17 -7.32 12.54
N HIS A 43 -6.67 -7.88 11.44
CA HIS A 43 -8.03 -7.72 10.97
C HIS A 43 -8.66 -9.09 10.77
N MET A 44 -9.76 -9.35 11.49
CA MET A 44 -10.39 -10.69 11.55
C MET A 44 -11.57 -10.84 10.56
N TRP A 45 -11.95 -9.76 9.90
CA TRP A 45 -13.19 -9.68 9.11
C TRP A 45 -12.93 -9.47 7.61
N GLU A 46 -11.78 -9.92 7.13
CA GLU A 46 -11.57 -10.10 5.68
C GLU A 46 -12.28 -11.40 5.24
N GLU A 47 -12.32 -11.66 3.93
CA GLU A 47 -12.80 -12.95 3.44
C GLU A 47 -12.06 -14.11 4.10
N PRO A 48 -12.73 -15.25 4.36
CA PRO A 48 -12.13 -16.38 5.10
C PRO A 48 -10.79 -16.86 4.54
N CYS A 49 -10.60 -16.79 3.22
CA CYS A 49 -9.34 -17.17 2.58
C CYS A 49 -8.19 -16.18 2.85
N ILE A 50 -8.49 -14.95 3.29
CA ILE A 50 -7.51 -13.92 3.65
C ILE A 50 -7.31 -13.86 5.14
N SER A 51 -8.41 -13.81 5.93
CA SER A 51 -8.35 -13.72 7.40
C SER A 51 -7.68 -14.93 8.04
N GLY A 52 -7.85 -16.13 7.46
CA GLY A 52 -7.40 -17.36 8.09
C GLY A 52 -8.03 -17.55 9.46
N GLU A 53 -7.29 -18.20 10.37
CA GLU A 53 -7.75 -18.44 11.74
C GLU A 53 -7.29 -17.35 12.73
N ARG A 54 -6.18 -16.68 12.43
CA ARG A 54 -5.50 -15.73 13.34
C ARG A 54 -5.65 -14.28 12.90
N GLY A 55 -6.20 -14.06 11.73
CA GLY A 55 -6.43 -12.76 11.15
C GLY A 55 -5.34 -12.31 10.18
N SER A 56 -5.72 -11.37 9.34
CA SER A 56 -4.86 -10.73 8.36
C SER A 56 -4.12 -9.55 8.99
N GLY A 57 -2.83 -9.42 8.75
CA GLY A 57 -2.03 -8.26 9.14
C GLY A 57 -2.26 -7.11 8.17
N ALA A 58 -3.39 -6.42 8.32
CA ALA A 58 -3.81 -5.38 7.40
C ALA A 58 -3.06 -4.05 7.62
N ILE A 59 -2.49 -3.52 6.53
CA ILE A 59 -1.86 -2.19 6.49
C ILE A 59 -2.66 -1.31 5.54
N PHE A 60 -3.34 -0.30 6.09
CA PHE A 60 -4.14 0.65 5.32
C PHE A 60 -3.29 1.85 4.93
N PHE A 61 -3.06 2.03 3.65
CA PHE A 61 -2.33 3.19 3.13
C PHE A 61 -3.26 4.38 2.94
N SER A 62 -2.77 5.57 3.30
CA SER A 62 -3.51 6.82 3.15
C SER A 62 -3.55 7.28 1.69
N GLY A 63 -4.64 7.95 1.33
CA GLY A 63 -4.91 8.33 -0.05
C GLY A 63 -5.47 7.17 -0.87
N CYS A 64 -6.07 7.48 -2.01
CA CYS A 64 -6.66 6.48 -2.88
C CYS A 64 -6.73 6.95 -4.32
N THR A 65 -6.41 6.07 -5.26
CA THR A 65 -6.46 6.36 -6.69
C THR A 65 -7.89 6.32 -7.26
N LEU A 66 -8.88 5.79 -6.51
CA LEU A 66 -10.29 5.72 -6.91
C LEU A 66 -11.14 6.80 -6.25
N ARG A 67 -11.04 6.98 -4.92
CA ARG A 67 -11.76 8.00 -4.16
C ARG A 67 -13.28 7.88 -4.28
N CYS A 68 -13.82 6.67 -4.08
CA CYS A 68 -15.27 6.42 -4.13
C CYS A 68 -16.02 7.31 -3.13
N VAL A 69 -17.14 7.90 -3.56
CA VAL A 69 -17.96 8.77 -2.69
C VAL A 69 -18.62 8.02 -1.53
N PHE A 70 -18.82 6.72 -1.68
CA PHE A 70 -19.43 5.83 -0.68
C PHE A 70 -18.39 4.99 0.08
N CYS A 71 -17.11 5.37 0.05
CA CYS A 71 -16.04 4.60 0.69
C CYS A 71 -16.22 4.58 2.21
N GLN A 72 -16.32 3.36 2.79
CA GLN A 72 -16.38 3.20 4.25
C GLN A 72 -15.10 3.68 4.95
N ASN A 73 -13.97 3.69 4.26
CA ASN A 73 -12.67 4.18 4.73
C ASN A 73 -12.40 5.62 4.21
N HIS A 74 -13.42 6.46 4.15
CA HIS A 74 -13.35 7.78 3.52
C HIS A 74 -12.22 8.64 4.06
N ASP A 75 -12.00 8.69 5.37
CA ASP A 75 -10.96 9.53 5.98
C ASP A 75 -9.55 9.05 5.62
N ILE A 76 -9.35 7.75 5.46
CA ILE A 76 -8.11 7.16 4.95
C ILE A 76 -7.95 7.50 3.46
N ALA A 77 -8.98 7.26 2.67
CA ALA A 77 -8.97 7.49 1.22
C ALA A 77 -8.80 8.97 0.84
N SER A 78 -9.29 9.89 1.68
CA SER A 78 -9.14 11.34 1.51
C SER A 78 -7.85 11.90 2.13
N ALA A 79 -6.96 11.03 2.60
CA ALA A 79 -5.67 11.40 3.18
C ALA A 79 -5.77 12.33 4.42
N LYS A 80 -6.88 12.28 5.15
CA LYS A 80 -7.06 13.05 6.39
C LYS A 80 -6.32 12.45 7.57
N VAL A 81 -6.07 11.14 7.54
CA VAL A 81 -5.41 10.38 8.60
C VAL A 81 -4.22 9.60 8.05
N GLY A 82 -3.20 9.44 8.85
CA GLY A 82 -2.03 8.65 8.54
C GLY A 82 -0.75 9.23 9.13
N LYS A 83 0.26 8.38 9.19
CA LYS A 83 1.62 8.71 9.60
C LYS A 83 2.57 8.39 8.46
N GLU A 84 3.50 9.28 8.20
CA GLU A 84 4.61 9.03 7.27
C GLU A 84 5.50 7.91 7.82
N LEU A 85 5.87 6.98 6.96
CA LEU A 85 6.77 5.87 7.27
C LEU A 85 7.92 5.84 6.28
N SER A 86 9.11 5.58 6.78
CA SER A 86 10.24 5.18 5.94
C SER A 86 10.05 3.72 5.46
N VAL A 87 10.86 3.33 4.47
CA VAL A 87 10.91 1.94 3.99
C VAL A 87 11.29 0.98 5.12
N ASP A 88 12.19 1.39 6.02
CA ASP A 88 12.61 0.58 7.17
C ASP A 88 11.50 0.42 8.21
N GLU A 89 10.82 1.51 8.55
CA GLU A 89 9.69 1.46 9.48
C GLU A 89 8.55 0.59 8.93
N LEU A 90 8.24 0.66 7.63
CA LEU A 90 7.25 -0.21 7.02
C LEU A 90 7.67 -1.69 7.06
N SER A 91 8.95 -1.98 6.81
CA SER A 91 9.52 -3.32 6.97
C SER A 91 9.34 -3.84 8.39
N ASP A 92 9.62 -3.01 9.40
CA ASP A 92 9.48 -3.38 10.81
C ASP A 92 8.01 -3.55 11.23
N VAL A 93 7.09 -2.77 10.64
CA VAL A 93 5.64 -2.98 10.82
C VAL A 93 5.21 -4.36 10.32
N MET A 94 5.68 -4.78 9.15
CA MET A 94 5.38 -6.11 8.59
C MET A 94 5.88 -7.24 9.50
N LEU A 95 7.10 -7.10 10.03
CA LEU A 95 7.68 -8.09 10.95
C LEU A 95 6.89 -8.16 12.26
N ARG A 96 6.51 -7.02 12.84
CA ARG A 96 5.67 -6.99 14.05
C ARG A 96 4.31 -7.65 13.84
N LEU A 97 3.69 -7.48 12.67
CA LEU A 97 2.43 -8.16 12.35
C LEU A 97 2.64 -9.69 12.27
N GLN A 98 3.74 -10.15 11.70
CA GLN A 98 4.11 -11.57 11.71
C GLN A 98 4.34 -12.09 13.13
N ASP A 99 5.07 -11.35 13.98
CA ASP A 99 5.31 -11.71 15.38
C ASP A 99 4.01 -11.79 16.18
N ASN A 100 3.03 -10.95 15.84
CA ASN A 100 1.66 -10.98 16.37
C ASN A 100 0.79 -12.11 15.77
N LYS A 101 1.42 -13.04 15.04
CA LYS A 101 0.78 -14.24 14.48
C LYS A 101 -0.22 -13.97 13.35
N ALA A 102 -0.07 -12.86 12.61
CA ALA A 102 -0.84 -12.64 11.38
C ALA A 102 -0.63 -13.81 10.39
N ASP A 103 -1.68 -14.24 9.73
CA ASP A 103 -1.59 -15.29 8.70
C ASP A 103 -0.99 -14.78 7.39
N ASN A 104 -1.09 -13.47 7.13
CA ASN A 104 -0.48 -12.79 5.99
C ASN A 104 -0.24 -11.29 6.30
N ILE A 105 0.42 -10.61 5.38
CA ILE A 105 0.45 -9.14 5.33
C ILE A 105 -0.51 -8.71 4.22
N ASN A 106 -1.59 -8.01 4.57
CA ASN A 106 -2.56 -7.50 3.61
C ASN A 106 -2.34 -6.00 3.39
N LEU A 107 -1.92 -5.65 2.18
CA LEU A 107 -1.67 -4.28 1.77
C LEU A 107 -2.93 -3.68 1.16
N VAL A 108 -3.62 -2.83 1.91
CA VAL A 108 -4.89 -2.23 1.50
C VAL A 108 -4.65 -0.91 0.77
N THR A 109 -5.05 -0.85 -0.49
CA THR A 109 -4.88 0.30 -1.40
C THR A 109 -3.40 0.73 -1.57
N PRO A 110 -2.48 -0.19 -1.94
CA PRO A 110 -1.05 0.09 -1.97
C PRO A 110 -0.55 0.73 -3.27
N THR A 111 -1.35 0.80 -4.31
CA THR A 111 -0.92 1.05 -5.70
C THR A 111 -0.07 2.30 -5.88
N HIS A 112 -0.41 3.39 -5.21
CA HIS A 112 0.32 4.67 -5.34
C HIS A 112 1.64 4.71 -4.56
N PHE A 113 1.93 3.67 -3.77
CA PHE A 113 3.20 3.47 -3.05
C PHE A 113 3.93 2.19 -3.46
N THR A 114 3.60 1.59 -4.60
CA THR A 114 4.13 0.29 -5.03
C THR A 114 5.66 0.21 -4.96
N ILE A 115 6.37 1.22 -5.48
CA ILE A 115 7.84 1.20 -5.54
C ILE A 115 8.48 1.13 -4.14
N PRO A 116 8.17 2.04 -3.20
CA PRO A 116 8.74 1.96 -1.86
C PRO A 116 8.22 0.75 -1.06
N ILE A 117 6.99 0.27 -1.32
CA ILE A 117 6.47 -0.96 -0.69
C ILE A 117 7.28 -2.19 -1.11
N ILE A 118 7.63 -2.33 -2.39
CA ILE A 118 8.47 -3.44 -2.87
C ILE A 118 9.79 -3.45 -2.09
N LYS A 119 10.45 -2.29 -1.96
CA LYS A 119 11.69 -2.16 -1.20
C LYS A 119 11.52 -2.56 0.28
N ALA A 120 10.38 -2.20 0.89
CA ALA A 120 10.07 -2.58 2.27
C ALA A 120 9.85 -4.09 2.42
N ILE A 121 9.16 -4.73 1.46
CA ILE A 121 8.96 -6.18 1.44
C ILE A 121 10.30 -6.91 1.30
N GLU A 122 11.16 -6.47 0.37
CA GLU A 122 12.50 -7.06 0.19
C GLU A 122 13.31 -6.98 1.49
N LYS A 123 13.33 -5.81 2.15
CA LYS A 123 13.99 -5.64 3.45
C LYS A 123 13.37 -6.55 4.52
N ALA A 124 12.04 -6.62 4.60
CA ALA A 124 11.36 -7.48 5.56
C ALA A 124 11.68 -8.96 5.31
N ARG A 125 11.71 -9.40 4.04
CA ARG A 125 12.12 -10.78 3.67
C ARG A 125 13.54 -11.09 4.13
N ASN A 126 14.47 -10.17 3.93
CA ASN A 126 15.86 -10.32 4.38
C ASN A 126 15.98 -10.38 5.91
N LYS A 127 15.09 -9.71 6.64
CA LYS A 127 14.99 -9.74 8.10
C LYS A 127 14.19 -10.94 8.64
N GLY A 128 13.59 -11.76 7.80
CA GLY A 128 12.89 -12.98 8.22
C GLY A 128 11.36 -12.98 8.07
N LEU A 129 10.78 -12.08 7.29
CA LEU A 129 9.36 -12.15 6.95
C LEU A 129 9.09 -13.41 6.11
N ARG A 130 8.22 -14.31 6.57
CA ARG A 130 7.91 -15.61 5.94
C ARG A 130 6.46 -15.72 5.45
N ILE A 131 5.55 -15.02 6.10
CA ILE A 131 4.13 -15.10 5.76
C ILE A 131 3.84 -14.47 4.38
N PRO A 132 2.77 -14.90 3.69
CA PRO A 132 2.41 -14.35 2.38
C PRO A 132 2.05 -12.86 2.46
N VAL A 133 2.19 -12.20 1.31
CA VAL A 133 1.78 -10.80 1.15
C VAL A 133 0.62 -10.76 0.16
N VAL A 134 -0.49 -10.19 0.60
CA VAL A 134 -1.69 -9.94 -0.22
C VAL A 134 -1.65 -8.49 -0.70
N TYR A 135 -1.82 -8.31 -1.99
CA TYR A 135 -1.87 -6.99 -2.63
C TYR A 135 -3.31 -6.67 -3.01
N LEU A 136 -4.01 -5.95 -2.14
CA LEU A 136 -5.41 -5.56 -2.35
C LEU A 136 -5.47 -4.26 -3.15
N SER A 137 -5.42 -4.39 -4.47
CA SER A 137 -5.45 -3.27 -5.38
C SER A 137 -6.86 -2.96 -5.90
N LEU A 138 -6.98 -1.85 -6.61
CA LEU A 138 -8.20 -1.42 -7.30
C LEU A 138 -8.13 -1.89 -8.76
N ILE A 139 -8.24 -3.20 -8.99
CA ILE A 139 -7.99 -3.84 -10.30
C ILE A 139 -8.87 -3.30 -11.43
N HIS A 140 -10.11 -2.91 -11.14
CA HIS A 140 -11.01 -2.33 -12.13
C HIS A 140 -10.59 -0.94 -12.65
N ILE A 141 -9.55 -0.33 -12.04
CA ILE A 141 -8.86 0.84 -12.60
C ILE A 141 -7.62 0.40 -13.38
N SER A 142 -7.03 -0.74 -13.00
CA SER A 142 -5.76 -1.22 -13.54
C SER A 142 -5.93 -2.07 -14.78
N GLU A 143 -7.09 -2.71 -14.95
CA GLU A 143 -7.41 -3.60 -16.07
C GLU A 143 -8.60 -3.07 -16.87
N PRO A 144 -8.53 -3.12 -18.22
CA PRO A 144 -9.69 -2.80 -19.03
C PRO A 144 -10.80 -3.81 -18.76
N THR A 145 -11.97 -3.34 -18.41
CA THR A 145 -13.19 -4.16 -18.40
C THR A 145 -13.48 -4.60 -19.83
N ARG A 146 -13.47 -5.89 -20.08
CA ARG A 146 -13.90 -6.49 -21.34
C ARG A 146 -15.39 -6.66 -21.37
#